data_d702307955ef2856b5be28a42257cd2a
#
_entry.id   d702307955ef2856b5be28a42257cd2a
#
_cell.length_a   1.000
_cell.length_b   1.000
_cell.length_c   1.000
_cell.angle_alpha   90.00
_cell.angle_beta   90.00
_cell.angle_gamma   90.00
#
_symmetry.space_group_name_H-M   'P 1'
#
loop_
_entity.id
_entity.type
_entity.pdbx_description
1 polymer ?
#
loop_
_entity_poly.entity_id
_entity_poly.type
_entity_poly.pdbx_seq_one_letter_code
_entity_poly.pdbx_strand_id
1 'polypeptide(L)'
;MLRRGQLKRWQAFTLGALIGLVVFGFLYGFEVVNPTYTDWIWHSETHDTAQHQLGWEFYRAESSGGMIKRLAPPTGLSMVFMDVIPLVALMVKPLAGALPANFQYFGLWGLGCYILMGGLGALLVDAVWRRTGLAKSAGLPRHWLAVGTGASLFVLSPIVLARSFYHPALAGQWIILLGILLVIETPRFKSAGHLTAIWMVVLTGAILVHPYFLPMMGVLMVLSVVRLIDRQGWRGKCRWRALAIMTIVPATVAVGIFYLVGGFSLGTGAEVYDLADKGYNLLSFANPLGYSVLPAFPNRSTSGETMMWLGLGVWLMLLLAAWLWRGNYRVAWLRLRQYWRRHRWMCRVGLTVFILLLVFAVGVRIDVGPATLVQYSVPKPIYELWSAFRASAREAWVFYYATILLAGYLFASGLTKWRERHHGRSAGVIVAIVLLIVVSVQAVDILASPLAIAKRRDFRRITRTSAQFMPLDLGSIYHGQKQLIALDESFRGDQSGTYIIGRAALRYGMSLNAGFFARLPDRVRREQASWRAKLTTGQLTAHRLESVVLFTGDDQIVKTLPRWVKHRRLGRWTFLYV
;
A
#
# COMPACT_ATOMS: atom_id res chain seq x y z
N MET A 1 32.04 -1.61 22.01
CA MET A 1 32.41 -0.17 22.02
C MET A 1 32.07 0.44 20.66
N LEU A 2 31.25 1.50 20.62
CA LEU A 2 31.03 2.29 19.43
C LEU A 2 32.31 3.10 19.13
N ARG A 3 32.83 2.97 17.90
CA ARG A 3 33.97 3.81 17.47
C ARG A 3 33.52 5.28 17.33
N ARG A 4 34.40 6.23 17.67
CA ARG A 4 34.15 7.68 17.47
C ARG A 4 33.59 7.90 16.04
N GLY A 5 32.39 8.52 15.92
CA GLY A 5 31.76 8.88 14.65
C GLY A 5 30.71 7.91 14.11
N GLN A 6 30.41 6.78 14.78
CA GLN A 6 29.28 5.91 14.40
C GLN A 6 27.99 6.33 15.11
N LEU A 7 26.89 6.41 14.34
CA LEU A 7 25.54 6.62 14.90
C LEU A 7 25.11 5.42 15.73
N LYS A 8 24.44 5.66 16.85
CA LYS A 8 23.61 4.65 17.51
C LYS A 8 22.40 4.34 16.63
N ARG A 9 21.79 3.18 16.77
CA ARG A 9 20.62 2.78 15.95
C ARG A 9 19.46 3.76 16.04
N TRP A 10 19.13 4.20 17.24
CA TRP A 10 18.07 5.19 17.43
C TRP A 10 18.40 6.52 16.72
N GLN A 11 19.68 6.95 16.71
CA GLN A 11 20.11 8.15 15.99
C GLN A 11 19.99 7.98 14.47
N ALA A 12 20.32 6.77 13.95
CA ALA A 12 20.09 6.46 12.54
C ALA A 12 18.60 6.51 12.19
N PHE A 13 17.74 5.90 13.02
CA PHE A 13 16.30 5.97 12.84
C PHE A 13 15.79 7.41 12.86
N THR A 14 16.18 8.20 13.87
CA THR A 14 15.75 9.61 13.99
C THR A 14 16.18 10.45 12.79
N LEU A 15 17.41 10.26 12.29
CA LEU A 15 17.87 10.95 11.08
C LEU A 15 16.99 10.62 9.88
N GLY A 16 16.70 9.33 9.65
CA GLY A 16 15.81 8.92 8.56
C GLY A 16 14.39 9.43 8.75
N ALA A 17 13.86 9.39 9.98
CA ALA A 17 12.53 9.90 10.33
C ALA A 17 12.39 11.40 10.05
N LEU A 18 13.42 12.20 10.36
CA LEU A 18 13.46 13.63 10.06
C LEU A 18 13.49 13.89 8.54
N ILE A 19 14.20 13.06 7.76
CA ILE A 19 14.18 13.13 6.29
C ILE A 19 12.74 12.87 5.79
N GLY A 20 12.08 11.84 6.32
CA GLY A 20 10.68 11.54 6.00
C GLY A 20 9.74 12.70 6.32
N LEU A 21 9.88 13.30 7.50
CA LEU A 21 9.11 14.47 7.93
C LEU A 21 9.29 15.65 6.95
N VAL A 22 10.53 15.97 6.57
CA VAL A 22 10.84 17.09 5.66
C VAL A 22 10.25 16.84 4.27
N VAL A 23 10.41 15.63 3.72
CA VAL A 23 9.86 15.29 2.39
C VAL A 23 8.34 15.31 2.41
N PHE A 24 7.70 14.81 3.47
CA PHE A 24 6.25 14.89 3.63
C PHE A 24 5.76 16.34 3.64
N GLY A 25 6.34 17.20 4.48
CA GLY A 25 5.96 18.62 4.56
C GLY A 25 6.17 19.36 3.24
N PHE A 26 7.25 19.03 2.50
CA PHE A 26 7.51 19.61 1.17
C PHE A 26 6.43 19.24 0.13
N LEU A 27 5.95 17.98 0.16
CA LEU A 27 5.01 17.45 -0.83
C LEU A 27 3.55 17.81 -0.53
N TYR A 28 3.13 17.72 0.73
CA TYR A 28 1.71 17.75 1.12
C TYR A 28 1.35 18.94 2.01
N GLY A 29 2.34 19.59 2.65
CA GLY A 29 2.08 20.54 3.74
C GLY A 29 1.75 19.80 5.05
N PHE A 30 1.58 20.58 6.13
CA PHE A 30 1.20 20.04 7.44
C PHE A 30 -0.26 20.29 7.78
N GLU A 31 -1.00 21.05 6.99
CA GLU A 31 -2.43 21.30 7.16
C GLU A 31 -3.24 20.00 7.14
N VAL A 32 -2.85 19.06 6.27
CA VAL A 32 -3.49 17.72 6.16
C VAL A 32 -3.38 16.90 7.45
N VAL A 33 -2.42 17.21 8.32
CA VAL A 33 -2.17 16.47 9.58
C VAL A 33 -3.16 16.88 10.68
N ASN A 34 -3.81 18.03 10.54
CA ASN A 34 -4.83 18.48 11.51
C ASN A 34 -6.01 17.47 11.53
N PRO A 35 -6.26 16.79 12.66
CA PRO A 35 -7.25 15.72 12.74
C PRO A 35 -8.70 16.22 12.64
N THR A 36 -8.95 17.52 12.76
CA THR A 36 -10.28 18.13 12.64
C THR A 36 -10.50 18.85 11.32
N TYR A 37 -9.49 18.89 10.45
CA TYR A 37 -9.59 19.50 9.14
C TYR A 37 -9.80 18.42 8.07
N THR A 38 -11.00 18.35 7.48
CA THR A 38 -11.40 17.32 6.53
C THR A 38 -11.68 17.85 5.12
N ASP A 39 -11.74 19.17 4.91
CA ASP A 39 -12.11 19.72 3.59
C ASP A 39 -11.22 19.21 2.47
N TRP A 40 -9.91 19.12 2.70
CA TRP A 40 -8.95 18.60 1.73
C TRP A 40 -9.22 17.17 1.28
N ILE A 41 -9.91 16.36 2.10
CA ILE A 41 -10.23 14.96 1.79
C ILE A 41 -11.33 14.88 0.72
N TRP A 42 -12.25 15.84 0.73
CA TRP A 42 -13.44 15.82 -0.11
C TRP A 42 -13.21 16.49 -1.47
N HIS A 43 -12.11 16.13 -2.14
CA HIS A 43 -11.72 16.60 -3.47
C HIS A 43 -11.40 15.43 -4.41
N SER A 44 -11.55 15.66 -5.71
CA SER A 44 -11.23 14.64 -6.73
C SER A 44 -9.76 14.20 -6.71
N GLU A 45 -8.86 15.10 -6.32
CA GLU A 45 -7.42 14.86 -6.27
C GLU A 45 -6.98 13.90 -5.16
N THR A 46 -7.82 13.67 -4.17
CA THR A 46 -7.54 12.74 -3.07
C THR A 46 -8.03 11.32 -3.34
N HIS A 47 -8.75 11.12 -4.45
CA HIS A 47 -9.22 9.80 -4.90
C HIS A 47 -9.81 8.95 -3.75
N ASP A 48 -9.20 7.81 -3.44
CA ASP A 48 -9.71 6.86 -2.47
C ASP A 48 -9.66 7.36 -1.01
N THR A 49 -8.91 8.43 -0.69
CA THR A 49 -8.92 8.98 0.67
C THR A 49 -10.32 9.42 1.11
N ALA A 50 -11.11 9.96 0.20
CA ALA A 50 -12.52 10.31 0.47
C ALA A 50 -13.37 9.05 0.78
N GLN A 51 -13.14 7.94 0.05
CA GLN A 51 -13.76 6.65 0.35
C GLN A 51 -13.37 6.13 1.75
N HIS A 52 -12.08 6.20 2.09
CA HIS A 52 -11.57 5.77 3.39
C HIS A 52 -12.20 6.60 4.53
N GLN A 53 -12.29 7.93 4.36
CA GLN A 53 -12.94 8.81 5.33
C GLN A 53 -14.43 8.49 5.46
N LEU A 54 -15.15 8.31 4.35
CA LEU A 54 -16.55 7.93 4.36
C LEU A 54 -16.75 6.59 5.11
N GLY A 55 -15.90 5.61 4.84
CA GLY A 55 -15.89 4.33 5.55
C GLY A 55 -15.66 4.49 7.04
N TRP A 56 -14.71 5.35 7.45
CA TRP A 56 -14.46 5.66 8.86
C TRP A 56 -15.67 6.32 9.52
N GLU A 57 -16.30 7.30 8.86
CA GLU A 57 -17.47 8.02 9.39
C GLU A 57 -18.65 7.07 9.61
N PHE A 58 -18.90 6.12 8.70
CA PHE A 58 -19.88 5.05 8.93
C PHE A 58 -19.44 4.10 10.05
N TYR A 59 -18.18 3.63 10.01
CA TYR A 59 -17.67 2.66 10.99
C TYR A 59 -17.66 3.21 12.41
N ARG A 60 -17.26 4.47 12.61
CA ARG A 60 -17.21 5.06 13.96
C ARG A 60 -18.58 5.10 14.66
N ALA A 61 -19.66 5.11 13.91
CA ALA A 61 -21.03 5.14 14.42
C ALA A 61 -21.60 3.72 14.72
N GLU A 62 -20.91 2.64 14.33
CA GLU A 62 -21.32 1.28 14.64
C GLU A 62 -21.03 0.91 16.10
N SER A 63 -21.78 -0.06 16.65
CA SER A 63 -21.62 -0.47 18.04
C SER A 63 -20.33 -1.26 18.30
N SER A 64 -19.97 -2.21 17.43
CA SER A 64 -18.80 -3.08 17.60
C SER A 64 -18.48 -3.89 16.33
N GLY A 65 -17.32 -4.58 16.35
CA GLY A 65 -16.88 -5.50 15.30
C GLY A 65 -16.27 -4.78 14.10
N GLY A 66 -15.99 -5.54 13.04
CA GLY A 66 -15.38 -5.05 11.80
C GLY A 66 -16.40 -4.73 10.70
N MET A 67 -17.70 -4.92 10.96
CA MET A 67 -18.79 -4.75 9.99
C MET A 67 -19.46 -3.38 10.13
N ILE A 68 -19.68 -2.73 9.01
CA ILE A 68 -20.44 -1.48 8.89
C ILE A 68 -21.85 -1.84 8.44
N LYS A 69 -22.78 -1.97 9.39
CA LYS A 69 -24.15 -2.46 9.14
C LYS A 69 -24.96 -1.53 8.24
N ARG A 70 -24.70 -0.23 8.32
CA ARG A 70 -25.39 0.78 7.51
C ARG A 70 -24.91 0.86 6.06
N LEU A 71 -23.82 0.19 5.69
CA LEU A 71 -23.38 0.03 4.31
C LEU A 71 -23.73 -1.36 3.81
N ALA A 72 -24.38 -1.45 2.66
CA ALA A 72 -24.84 -2.70 2.05
C ALA A 72 -25.69 -3.56 3.01
N PRO A 73 -26.79 -3.02 3.61
CA PRO A 73 -27.68 -3.80 4.46
C PRO A 73 -28.31 -4.99 3.70
N PRO A 74 -28.88 -6.02 4.38
CA PRO A 74 -28.99 -6.14 5.82
C PRO A 74 -27.74 -6.66 6.54
N THR A 75 -26.80 -7.28 5.83
CA THR A 75 -25.62 -7.93 6.45
C THR A 75 -24.48 -6.98 6.74
N GLY A 76 -24.46 -5.81 6.12
CA GLY A 76 -23.39 -4.84 6.24
C GLY A 76 -22.20 -5.11 5.30
N LEU A 77 -21.24 -4.23 5.31
CA LEU A 77 -19.97 -4.32 4.58
C LEU A 77 -18.82 -4.30 5.59
N SER A 78 -17.80 -5.14 5.42
CA SER A 78 -16.62 -5.04 6.28
C SER A 78 -15.87 -3.74 6.02
N MET A 79 -15.33 -3.15 7.08
CA MET A 79 -14.46 -1.98 7.01
C MET A 79 -13.23 -2.19 6.11
N VAL A 80 -12.80 -3.44 5.89
CA VAL A 80 -11.72 -3.81 4.98
C VAL A 80 -12.01 -3.36 3.55
N PHE A 81 -13.28 -3.48 3.10
CA PHE A 81 -13.69 -3.13 1.73
C PHE A 81 -13.99 -1.64 1.53
N MET A 82 -13.91 -0.87 2.61
CA MET A 82 -13.89 0.60 2.61
C MET A 82 -12.47 1.16 2.79
N ASP A 83 -11.46 0.28 2.87
CA ASP A 83 -10.04 0.62 3.02
C ASP A 83 -9.74 1.59 4.18
N VAL A 84 -10.51 1.52 5.28
CA VAL A 84 -10.38 2.43 6.43
C VAL A 84 -9.09 2.22 7.23
N ILE A 85 -8.15 1.42 6.73
CA ILE A 85 -6.94 0.99 7.46
C ILE A 85 -7.34 0.33 8.78
N PRO A 86 -7.88 -0.90 8.76
CA PRO A 86 -8.43 -1.56 9.94
C PRO A 86 -7.57 -1.50 11.20
N LEU A 87 -6.23 -1.55 11.04
CA LEU A 87 -5.30 -1.41 12.16
C LEU A 87 -5.54 -0.10 12.93
N VAL A 88 -5.59 1.03 12.22
CA VAL A 88 -5.76 2.35 12.84
C VAL A 88 -7.20 2.53 13.30
N ALA A 89 -8.17 2.14 12.47
CA ALA A 89 -9.59 2.27 12.79
C ALA A 89 -9.96 1.53 14.09
N LEU A 90 -9.47 0.30 14.29
CA LEU A 90 -9.67 -0.48 15.51
C LEU A 90 -9.02 0.17 16.74
N MET A 91 -7.82 0.77 16.59
CA MET A 91 -7.14 1.47 17.69
C MET A 91 -7.88 2.76 18.09
N VAL A 92 -8.46 3.47 17.11
CA VAL A 92 -9.14 4.75 17.34
C VAL A 92 -10.60 4.55 17.76
N LYS A 93 -11.24 3.45 17.37
CA LYS A 93 -12.66 3.13 17.66
C LYS A 93 -13.07 3.30 19.13
N PRO A 94 -12.31 2.84 20.13
CA PRO A 94 -12.68 3.03 21.54
C PRO A 94 -12.83 4.49 21.95
N LEU A 95 -12.16 5.40 21.24
CA LEU A 95 -12.20 6.84 21.50
C LEU A 95 -13.27 7.57 20.66
N ALA A 96 -14.00 6.86 19.78
CA ALA A 96 -14.87 7.46 18.77
C ALA A 96 -15.94 8.42 19.36
N GLY A 97 -16.45 8.13 20.57
CA GLY A 97 -17.44 8.97 21.27
C GLY A 97 -16.89 10.29 21.77
N ALA A 98 -15.57 10.35 22.06
CA ALA A 98 -14.88 11.56 22.53
C ALA A 98 -14.28 12.39 21.39
N LEU A 99 -14.19 11.83 20.19
CA LEU A 99 -13.59 12.51 19.04
C LEU A 99 -14.58 13.45 18.34
N PRO A 100 -14.13 14.61 17.83
CA PRO A 100 -14.96 15.54 17.05
C PRO A 100 -15.67 14.84 15.88
N ALA A 101 -16.82 15.37 15.47
CA ALA A 101 -17.60 14.81 14.35
C ALA A 101 -16.81 14.74 13.05
N ASN A 102 -15.98 15.75 12.79
CA ASN A 102 -15.11 15.88 11.62
C ASN A 102 -13.71 15.27 11.81
N PHE A 103 -13.55 14.30 12.73
CA PHE A 103 -12.25 13.67 12.99
C PHE A 103 -11.77 12.81 11.81
N GLN A 104 -10.49 13.00 11.44
CA GLN A 104 -9.76 12.19 10.46
C GLN A 104 -8.38 11.80 11.01
N TYR A 105 -7.86 10.65 10.61
CA TYR A 105 -6.52 10.18 10.96
C TYR A 105 -5.62 9.98 9.73
N PHE A 106 -6.13 10.22 8.52
CA PHE A 106 -5.40 9.91 7.27
C PHE A 106 -4.19 10.80 7.06
N GLY A 107 -4.26 12.05 7.50
CA GLY A 107 -3.10 12.95 7.48
C GLY A 107 -1.98 12.48 8.40
N LEU A 108 -2.33 12.09 9.64
CA LEU A 108 -1.39 11.50 10.60
C LEU A 108 -0.81 10.17 10.11
N TRP A 109 -1.64 9.33 9.49
CA TRP A 109 -1.20 8.08 8.87
C TRP A 109 -0.18 8.33 7.75
N GLY A 110 -0.48 9.25 6.83
CA GLY A 110 0.42 9.65 5.75
C GLY A 110 1.76 10.13 6.28
N LEU A 111 1.76 11.03 7.27
CA LEU A 111 2.97 11.49 7.95
C LEU A 111 3.75 10.33 8.58
N GLY A 112 3.05 9.46 9.31
CA GLY A 112 3.63 8.26 9.93
C GLY A 112 4.29 7.34 8.91
N CYS A 113 3.68 7.14 7.73
CA CYS A 113 4.26 6.35 6.65
C CYS A 113 5.61 6.93 6.18
N TYR A 114 5.72 8.24 5.96
CA TYR A 114 6.97 8.88 5.56
C TYR A 114 8.05 8.82 6.65
N ILE A 115 7.68 9.06 7.90
CA ILE A 115 8.58 8.94 9.06
C ILE A 115 9.13 7.52 9.18
N LEU A 116 8.27 6.51 9.07
CA LEU A 116 8.66 5.10 9.17
C LEU A 116 9.46 4.63 7.95
N MET A 117 9.12 5.08 6.74
CA MET A 117 9.92 4.82 5.53
C MET A 117 11.36 5.33 5.71
N GLY A 118 11.53 6.56 6.17
CA GLY A 118 12.86 7.14 6.42
C GLY A 118 13.60 6.44 7.55
N GLY A 119 12.94 6.25 8.69
CA GLY A 119 13.53 5.63 9.88
C GLY A 119 13.97 4.18 9.64
N LEU A 120 13.10 3.35 9.04
CA LEU A 120 13.42 1.95 8.71
C LEU A 120 14.43 1.85 7.56
N GLY A 121 14.32 2.72 6.55
CA GLY A 121 15.32 2.85 5.50
C GLY A 121 16.71 3.14 6.05
N ALA A 122 16.82 4.07 6.99
CA ALA A 122 18.05 4.37 7.69
C ALA A 122 18.62 3.17 8.46
N LEU A 123 17.76 2.42 9.16
CA LEU A 123 18.18 1.20 9.88
C LEU A 123 18.66 0.10 8.92
N LEU A 124 18.04 -0.05 7.76
CA LEU A 124 18.48 -0.99 6.72
C LEU A 124 19.88 -0.63 6.21
N VAL A 125 20.09 0.65 5.91
CA VAL A 125 21.40 1.14 5.44
C VAL A 125 22.46 1.00 6.54
N ASP A 126 22.15 1.32 7.78
CA ASP A 126 23.05 1.10 8.92
C ASP A 126 23.43 -0.38 9.05
N ALA A 127 22.46 -1.29 8.90
CA ALA A 127 22.71 -2.73 8.96
C ALA A 127 23.63 -3.22 7.83
N VAL A 128 23.46 -2.71 6.60
CA VAL A 128 24.33 -2.99 5.45
C VAL A 128 25.72 -2.39 5.67
N TRP A 129 25.81 -1.14 6.08
CA TRP A 129 27.06 -0.45 6.33
C TRP A 129 27.96 -1.17 7.35
N ARG A 130 27.37 -1.65 8.44
CA ARG A 130 28.11 -2.42 9.48
C ARG A 130 28.62 -3.76 8.95
N ARG A 131 27.93 -4.38 7.98
CA ARG A 131 28.31 -5.69 7.41
C ARG A 131 29.35 -5.61 6.32
N THR A 132 29.42 -4.50 5.59
CA THR A 132 30.40 -4.33 4.50
C THR A 132 31.83 -4.05 4.99
N GLY A 133 32.03 -3.87 6.29
CA GLY A 133 33.33 -3.50 6.86
C GLY A 133 33.68 -2.01 6.72
N LEU A 134 32.88 -1.23 5.99
CA LEU A 134 33.04 0.23 5.87
C LEU A 134 33.09 0.91 7.24
N ALA A 135 32.34 0.40 8.20
CA ALA A 135 32.37 0.87 9.57
C ALA A 135 33.76 0.73 10.26
N LYS A 136 34.65 -0.08 9.71
CA LYS A 136 35.99 -0.35 10.27
C LYS A 136 37.09 0.52 9.66
N SER A 137 36.83 1.14 8.49
CA SER A 137 37.84 1.93 7.77
C SER A 137 37.99 3.32 8.38
N ALA A 138 39.22 3.72 8.76
CA ALA A 138 39.49 5.05 9.30
C ALA A 138 39.29 6.14 8.23
N GLY A 139 38.73 7.30 8.60
CA GLY A 139 38.58 8.49 7.74
C GLY A 139 37.46 8.45 6.70
N LEU A 140 36.45 7.59 6.83
CA LEU A 140 35.25 7.61 5.97
C LEU A 140 34.40 8.85 6.22
N PRO A 141 33.62 9.27 5.19
CA PRO A 141 32.57 10.24 5.42
C PRO A 141 31.74 9.76 6.58
N ARG A 142 31.33 10.70 7.35
CA ARG A 142 30.60 10.43 8.60
C ARG A 142 29.47 9.47 8.30
N HIS A 143 29.36 8.42 9.08
CA HIS A 143 28.33 7.37 8.95
C HIS A 143 26.93 7.93 8.73
N TRP A 144 26.62 9.10 9.32
CA TRP A 144 25.35 9.79 9.16
C TRP A 144 25.06 10.17 7.70
N LEU A 145 26.09 10.51 6.88
CA LEU A 145 25.89 10.87 5.48
C LEU A 145 25.44 9.65 4.66
N ALA A 146 26.08 8.49 4.84
CA ALA A 146 25.67 7.26 4.15
C ALA A 146 24.26 6.82 4.56
N VAL A 147 23.95 6.91 5.86
CA VAL A 147 22.62 6.59 6.40
C VAL A 147 21.58 7.57 5.87
N GLY A 148 21.86 8.87 5.86
CA GLY A 148 20.97 9.90 5.34
C GLY A 148 20.71 9.73 3.84
N THR A 149 21.78 9.54 3.03
CA THR A 149 21.65 9.27 1.59
C THR A 149 20.75 8.06 1.33
N GLY A 150 21.03 6.94 2.00
CA GLY A 150 20.25 5.73 1.81
C GLY A 150 18.81 5.86 2.29
N ALA A 151 18.55 6.51 3.43
CA ALA A 151 17.20 6.79 3.90
C ALA A 151 16.41 7.64 2.89
N SER A 152 17.06 8.63 2.27
CA SER A 152 16.46 9.47 1.24
C SER A 152 16.01 8.66 0.02
N LEU A 153 16.76 7.63 -0.40
CA LEU A 153 16.36 6.77 -1.53
C LEU A 153 15.06 6.00 -1.24
N PHE A 154 14.82 5.58 0.01
CA PHE A 154 13.58 4.93 0.40
C PHE A 154 12.41 5.92 0.49
N VAL A 155 12.62 7.08 1.08
CA VAL A 155 11.58 8.12 1.21
C VAL A 155 11.19 8.71 -0.15
N LEU A 156 12.17 8.92 -1.04
CA LEU A 156 11.98 9.43 -2.41
C LEU A 156 11.65 8.31 -3.40
N SER A 157 11.13 7.18 -2.94
CA SER A 157 10.71 6.13 -3.86
C SER A 157 9.38 6.52 -4.54
N PRO A 158 9.33 6.50 -5.90
CA PRO A 158 8.12 6.88 -6.65
C PRO A 158 6.88 6.10 -6.26
N ILE A 159 7.01 4.82 -5.89
CA ILE A 159 5.86 3.99 -5.52
C ILE A 159 5.18 4.45 -4.21
N VAL A 160 5.91 5.01 -3.25
CA VAL A 160 5.32 5.63 -2.05
C VAL A 160 4.59 6.91 -2.44
N LEU A 161 5.25 7.76 -3.25
CA LEU A 161 4.66 9.00 -3.74
C LEU A 161 3.39 8.74 -4.55
N ALA A 162 3.37 7.70 -5.39
CA ALA A 162 2.21 7.32 -6.18
C ALA A 162 1.01 6.91 -5.32
N ARG A 163 1.24 6.27 -4.17
CA ARG A 163 0.17 5.74 -3.30
C ARG A 163 -0.29 6.71 -2.22
N SER A 164 0.58 7.60 -1.76
CA SER A 164 0.25 8.55 -0.69
C SER A 164 -0.97 9.41 -1.04
N PHE A 165 -2.01 9.34 -0.22
CA PHE A 165 -3.30 10.02 -0.37
C PHE A 165 -4.11 9.70 -1.64
N TYR A 166 -3.60 8.83 -2.55
CA TYR A 166 -4.42 8.18 -3.57
C TYR A 166 -5.02 6.88 -3.02
N HIS A 167 -4.18 6.08 -2.34
CA HIS A 167 -4.55 4.85 -1.64
C HIS A 167 -3.85 4.83 -0.28
N PRO A 168 -4.35 5.53 0.74
CA PRO A 168 -3.65 5.71 2.01
C PRO A 168 -3.19 4.40 2.67
N ALA A 169 -4.00 3.33 2.62
CA ALA A 169 -3.62 2.03 3.17
C ALA A 169 -2.36 1.47 2.50
N LEU A 170 -2.23 1.65 1.17
CA LEU A 170 -1.08 1.18 0.40
C LEU A 170 0.18 2.08 0.53
N ALA A 171 0.06 3.25 1.14
CA ALA A 171 1.23 4.04 1.54
C ALA A 171 2.01 3.39 2.69
N GLY A 172 1.43 2.41 3.38
CA GLY A 172 2.05 1.62 4.46
C GLY A 172 3.22 0.72 4.05
N GLN A 173 3.96 1.06 2.99
CA GLN A 173 5.06 0.25 2.44
C GLN A 173 6.26 0.11 3.39
N TRP A 174 6.34 0.94 4.44
CA TRP A 174 7.30 0.78 5.53
C TRP A 174 7.23 -0.61 6.18
N ILE A 175 6.09 -1.31 6.09
CA ILE A 175 5.91 -2.69 6.55
C ILE A 175 6.87 -3.63 5.82
N ILE A 176 7.07 -3.44 4.50
CA ILE A 176 8.01 -4.24 3.71
C ILE A 176 9.45 -3.99 4.19
N LEU A 177 9.81 -2.73 4.47
CA LEU A 177 11.14 -2.40 5.02
C LEU A 177 11.36 -3.05 6.39
N LEU A 178 10.33 -3.06 7.24
CA LEU A 178 10.36 -3.77 8.53
C LEU A 178 10.59 -5.27 8.32
N GLY A 179 9.88 -5.90 7.39
CA GLY A 179 10.07 -7.31 7.05
C GLY A 179 11.50 -7.62 6.55
N ILE A 180 12.04 -6.81 5.64
CA ILE A 180 13.43 -6.93 5.17
C ILE A 180 14.41 -6.77 6.34
N LEU A 181 14.16 -5.81 7.23
CA LEU A 181 15.00 -5.61 8.43
C LEU A 181 14.96 -6.83 9.34
N LEU A 182 13.80 -7.44 9.57
CA LEU A 182 13.69 -8.69 10.34
C LEU A 182 14.47 -9.83 9.71
N VAL A 183 14.40 -10.01 8.38
CA VAL A 183 15.23 -10.98 7.66
C VAL A 183 16.72 -10.74 7.89
N ILE A 184 17.16 -9.48 7.77
CA ILE A 184 18.56 -9.11 7.98
C ILE A 184 18.98 -9.36 9.43
N GLU A 185 18.17 -9.00 10.40
CA GLU A 185 18.46 -9.08 11.82
C GLU A 185 18.19 -10.46 12.44
N THR A 186 17.63 -11.40 11.67
CA THR A 186 17.36 -12.79 12.14
C THR A 186 18.53 -13.41 12.91
N PRO A 187 19.82 -13.23 12.53
CA PRO A 187 20.94 -13.79 13.31
C PRO A 187 21.04 -13.30 14.76
N ARG A 188 20.33 -12.26 15.15
CA ARG A 188 20.30 -11.75 16.53
C ARG A 188 19.27 -12.45 17.41
N PHE A 189 18.28 -13.10 16.81
CA PHE A 189 17.27 -13.84 17.57
C PHE A 189 17.84 -15.15 18.10
N LYS A 190 17.74 -15.35 19.40
CA LYS A 190 18.21 -16.56 20.08
C LYS A 190 17.13 -17.64 20.14
N SER A 191 15.86 -17.25 20.20
CA SER A 191 14.70 -18.13 20.38
C SER A 191 13.82 -18.17 19.13
N ALA A 192 13.45 -19.37 18.71
CA ALA A 192 12.46 -19.58 17.65
C ALA A 192 11.08 -19.02 18.03
N GLY A 193 10.66 -19.24 19.28
CA GLY A 193 9.38 -18.72 19.78
C GLY A 193 9.32 -17.19 19.73
N HIS A 194 10.38 -16.50 20.09
CA HIS A 194 10.43 -15.03 19.99
C HIS A 194 10.30 -14.54 18.54
N LEU A 195 11.02 -15.16 17.59
CA LEU A 195 10.90 -14.81 16.18
C LEU A 195 9.50 -15.09 15.66
N THR A 196 8.90 -16.22 16.03
CA THR A 196 7.52 -16.58 15.67
C THR A 196 6.51 -15.56 16.20
N ALA A 197 6.64 -15.16 17.47
CA ALA A 197 5.76 -14.14 18.08
C ALA A 197 5.86 -12.78 17.36
N ILE A 198 7.08 -12.35 17.00
CA ILE A 198 7.26 -11.10 16.24
C ILE A 198 6.57 -11.20 14.86
N TRP A 199 6.76 -12.31 14.15
CA TRP A 199 6.10 -12.49 12.86
C TRP A 199 4.58 -12.59 12.97
N MET A 200 4.06 -13.13 14.06
CA MET A 200 2.62 -13.14 14.35
C MET A 200 2.07 -11.71 14.44
N VAL A 201 2.73 -10.84 15.20
CA VAL A 201 2.34 -9.43 15.34
C VAL A 201 2.49 -8.68 14.00
N VAL A 202 3.59 -8.90 13.30
CA VAL A 202 3.88 -8.18 12.05
C VAL A 202 2.93 -8.59 10.93
N LEU A 203 2.63 -9.89 10.76
CA LEU A 203 1.65 -10.35 9.77
C LEU A 203 0.25 -9.86 10.08
N THR A 204 -0.15 -9.88 11.36
CA THR A 204 -1.45 -9.35 11.80
C THR A 204 -1.55 -7.86 11.52
N GLY A 205 -0.51 -7.09 11.84
CA GLY A 205 -0.46 -5.67 11.51
C GLY A 205 -0.51 -5.42 10.00
N ALA A 206 0.23 -6.22 9.23
CA ALA A 206 0.29 -6.10 7.77
C ALA A 206 -1.09 -6.31 7.11
N ILE A 207 -1.81 -7.39 7.47
CA ILE A 207 -3.13 -7.71 6.90
C ILE A 207 -4.20 -6.69 7.35
N LEU A 208 -4.08 -6.14 8.54
CA LEU A 208 -4.96 -5.09 9.06
C LEU A 208 -4.65 -3.69 8.49
N VAL A 209 -3.46 -3.46 7.94
CA VAL A 209 -3.18 -2.27 7.15
C VAL A 209 -3.79 -2.44 5.76
N HIS A 210 -3.41 -3.50 5.05
CA HIS A 210 -4.01 -3.85 3.76
C HIS A 210 -3.69 -5.31 3.39
N PRO A 211 -4.66 -6.11 2.89
CA PRO A 211 -4.48 -7.53 2.57
C PRO A 211 -3.32 -7.83 1.60
N TYR A 212 -2.98 -6.92 0.69
CA TYR A 212 -1.84 -7.05 -0.23
C TYR A 212 -0.49 -7.24 0.48
N PHE A 213 -0.34 -6.75 1.70
CA PHE A 213 0.91 -6.95 2.44
C PHE A 213 1.09 -8.38 2.96
N LEU A 214 0.02 -9.21 2.99
CA LEU A 214 0.12 -10.57 3.54
C LEU A 214 1.06 -11.47 2.73
N PRO A 215 0.93 -11.65 1.40
CA PRO A 215 1.85 -12.49 0.63
C PRO A 215 3.28 -11.92 0.64
N MET A 216 3.45 -10.60 0.52
CA MET A 216 4.76 -9.95 0.58
C MET A 216 5.49 -10.26 1.89
N MET A 217 4.79 -10.09 3.02
CA MET A 217 5.34 -10.35 4.35
C MET A 217 5.49 -11.83 4.63
N GLY A 218 4.62 -12.68 4.05
CA GLY A 218 4.73 -14.14 4.10
C GLY A 218 6.05 -14.65 3.51
N VAL A 219 6.45 -14.14 2.35
CA VAL A 219 7.76 -14.46 1.74
C VAL A 219 8.91 -14.01 2.65
N LEU A 220 8.87 -12.80 3.18
CA LEU A 220 9.90 -12.29 4.08
C LEU A 220 9.96 -13.08 5.40
N MET A 221 8.80 -13.52 5.93
CA MET A 221 8.74 -14.43 7.07
C MET A 221 9.43 -15.75 6.77
N VAL A 222 9.11 -16.41 5.64
CA VAL A 222 9.75 -17.67 5.25
C VAL A 222 11.26 -17.49 5.16
N LEU A 223 11.76 -16.40 4.53
CA LEU A 223 13.18 -16.10 4.45
C LEU A 223 13.83 -15.93 5.82
N SER A 224 13.14 -15.27 6.75
CA SER A 224 13.61 -15.10 8.13
C SER A 224 13.69 -16.45 8.85
N VAL A 225 12.65 -17.26 8.74
CA VAL A 225 12.57 -18.58 9.38
C VAL A 225 13.62 -19.53 8.83
N VAL A 226 13.78 -19.64 7.51
CA VAL A 226 14.81 -20.52 6.92
C VAL A 226 16.23 -20.08 7.31
N ARG A 227 16.45 -18.77 7.46
CA ARG A 227 17.72 -18.23 7.92
C ARG A 227 18.01 -18.60 9.38
N LEU A 228 17.00 -18.58 10.26
CA LEU A 228 17.15 -19.03 11.65
C LEU A 228 17.44 -20.52 11.70
N ILE A 229 16.68 -21.35 10.97
CA ILE A 229 16.84 -22.80 10.91
C ILE A 229 18.25 -23.19 10.43
N ASP A 230 18.72 -22.53 9.37
CA ASP A 230 20.06 -22.75 8.83
C ASP A 230 21.16 -22.40 9.85
N ARG A 231 20.99 -21.29 10.57
CA ARG A 231 21.90 -20.85 11.63
C ARG A 231 21.91 -21.80 12.83
N GLN A 232 20.74 -22.33 13.23
CA GLN A 232 20.61 -23.28 14.34
C GLN A 232 21.11 -24.67 13.97
N GLY A 233 21.41 -24.90 12.67
CA GLY A 233 21.89 -26.17 12.19
C GLY A 233 20.84 -27.28 12.20
N TRP A 234 19.56 -26.94 12.26
CA TRP A 234 18.47 -27.95 12.24
C TRP A 234 18.42 -28.68 10.90
N ARG A 235 18.28 -30.02 10.96
CA ARG A 235 18.32 -30.90 9.78
C ARG A 235 17.17 -31.90 9.77
N GLY A 236 17.01 -32.61 8.66
CA GLY A 236 16.03 -33.68 8.50
C GLY A 236 14.60 -33.22 8.79
N LYS A 237 13.83 -34.05 9.48
CA LYS A 237 12.42 -33.77 9.82
C LYS A 237 12.26 -32.54 10.74
N CYS A 238 13.25 -32.27 11.62
CA CYS A 238 13.21 -31.14 12.56
C CYS A 238 13.11 -29.80 11.82
N ARG A 239 13.90 -29.57 10.76
CA ARG A 239 13.87 -28.32 10.00
C ARG A 239 12.53 -28.07 9.31
N TRP A 240 11.91 -29.12 8.74
CA TRP A 240 10.62 -29.00 8.06
C TRP A 240 9.49 -28.75 9.05
N ARG A 241 9.52 -29.43 10.21
CA ARG A 241 8.57 -29.19 11.31
C ARG A 241 8.70 -27.76 11.84
N ALA A 242 9.94 -27.28 12.05
CA ALA A 242 10.17 -25.92 12.49
C ALA A 242 9.69 -24.88 11.43
N LEU A 243 10.00 -25.09 10.15
CA LEU A 243 9.51 -24.25 9.06
C LEU A 243 7.98 -24.20 9.08
N ALA A 244 7.31 -25.35 9.12
CA ALA A 244 5.86 -25.42 9.13
C ALA A 244 5.26 -24.69 10.35
N ILE A 245 5.70 -24.96 11.55
CA ILE A 245 5.14 -24.35 12.77
C ILE A 245 5.38 -22.83 12.75
N MET A 246 6.60 -22.39 12.47
CA MET A 246 6.96 -20.97 12.52
C MET A 246 6.37 -20.13 11.37
N THR A 247 5.81 -20.76 10.34
CA THR A 247 5.13 -20.07 9.24
C THR A 247 3.61 -20.21 9.34
N ILE A 248 3.10 -21.42 9.60
CA ILE A 248 1.65 -21.66 9.66
C ILE A 248 1.02 -20.94 10.86
N VAL A 249 1.60 -21.02 12.05
CA VAL A 249 1.01 -20.41 13.26
C VAL A 249 0.81 -18.89 13.08
N PRO A 250 1.81 -18.09 12.71
CA PRO A 250 1.60 -16.66 12.47
C PRO A 250 0.59 -16.37 11.35
N ALA A 251 0.62 -17.16 10.26
CA ALA A 251 -0.32 -16.98 9.15
C ALA A 251 -1.76 -17.28 9.58
N THR A 252 -1.99 -18.38 10.32
CA THR A 252 -3.32 -18.74 10.83
C THR A 252 -3.88 -17.67 11.75
N VAL A 253 -3.06 -17.11 12.66
CA VAL A 253 -3.49 -16.03 13.55
C VAL A 253 -3.86 -14.79 12.76
N ALA A 254 -3.02 -14.37 11.81
CA ALA A 254 -3.29 -13.19 10.98
C ALA A 254 -4.58 -13.36 10.15
N VAL A 255 -4.76 -14.52 9.51
CA VAL A 255 -5.98 -14.85 8.73
C VAL A 255 -7.21 -14.96 9.64
N GLY A 256 -7.07 -15.53 10.83
CA GLY A 256 -8.14 -15.60 11.82
C GLY A 256 -8.62 -14.22 12.28
N ILE A 257 -7.69 -13.30 12.54
CA ILE A 257 -8.03 -11.91 12.89
C ILE A 257 -8.68 -11.20 11.69
N PHE A 258 -8.20 -11.44 10.48
CA PHE A 258 -8.82 -10.90 9.26
C PHE A 258 -10.26 -11.42 9.08
N TYR A 259 -10.51 -12.69 9.39
CA TYR A 259 -11.86 -13.26 9.42
C TYR A 259 -12.75 -12.55 10.44
N LEU A 260 -12.26 -12.32 11.65
CA LEU A 260 -13.01 -11.63 12.71
C LEU A 260 -13.41 -10.20 12.36
N VAL A 261 -12.63 -9.50 11.56
CA VAL A 261 -12.98 -8.16 11.04
C VAL A 261 -13.85 -8.20 9.77
N GLY A 262 -14.32 -9.39 9.37
CA GLY A 262 -15.21 -9.58 8.23
C GLY A 262 -14.51 -9.57 6.87
N GLY A 263 -13.21 -9.81 6.81
CA GLY A 263 -12.44 -9.81 5.57
C GLY A 263 -12.89 -10.82 4.51
N PHE A 264 -13.67 -11.84 4.90
CA PHE A 264 -14.27 -12.83 4.01
C PHE A 264 -15.79 -12.67 3.83
N SER A 265 -16.38 -11.55 4.27
CA SER A 265 -17.84 -11.34 4.29
C SER A 265 -18.50 -11.22 2.92
N LEU A 266 -17.73 -11.07 1.83
CA LEU A 266 -18.28 -10.93 0.47
C LEU A 266 -18.77 -12.25 -0.16
N GLY A 267 -18.41 -13.40 0.42
CA GLY A 267 -18.73 -14.71 -0.14
C GLY A 267 -17.96 -15.05 -1.42
N THR A 268 -18.38 -16.14 -2.09
CA THR A 268 -17.73 -16.71 -3.28
C THR A 268 -18.12 -16.03 -4.61
N GLY A 269 -19.13 -15.18 -4.62
CA GLY A 269 -19.65 -14.47 -5.82
C GLY A 269 -19.00 -13.09 -6.04
N ALA A 270 -17.82 -12.84 -5.46
CA ALA A 270 -17.13 -11.58 -5.67
C ALA A 270 -16.68 -11.44 -7.13
N GLU A 271 -16.72 -10.19 -7.62
CA GLU A 271 -16.30 -9.84 -8.98
C GLU A 271 -14.89 -10.36 -9.31
N VAL A 272 -14.79 -11.10 -10.42
CA VAL A 272 -13.53 -11.59 -10.95
C VAL A 272 -12.91 -10.49 -11.80
N TYR A 273 -11.71 -10.05 -11.44
CA TYR A 273 -10.99 -9.01 -12.18
C TYR A 273 -10.07 -9.60 -13.24
N ASP A 274 -9.87 -8.87 -14.33
CA ASP A 274 -8.85 -9.24 -15.31
C ASP A 274 -7.44 -9.04 -14.73
N LEU A 275 -6.74 -10.15 -14.53
CA LEU A 275 -5.37 -10.17 -14.02
C LEU A 275 -4.34 -9.73 -15.07
N ALA A 276 -4.71 -9.73 -16.37
CA ALA A 276 -3.78 -9.41 -17.44
C ALA A 276 -3.36 -7.93 -17.44
N ASP A 277 -4.31 -7.01 -17.14
CA ASP A 277 -4.03 -5.58 -17.24
C ASP A 277 -3.30 -4.97 -16.05
N LYS A 278 -3.24 -5.68 -14.92
CA LYS A 278 -2.63 -5.20 -13.67
C LYS A 278 -1.47 -6.08 -13.19
N GLY A 279 -0.91 -6.90 -14.08
CA GLY A 279 0.29 -7.68 -13.86
C GLY A 279 1.57 -6.83 -13.93
N TYR A 280 2.65 -7.33 -13.34
CA TYR A 280 3.96 -6.68 -13.38
C TYR A 280 4.56 -6.73 -14.79
N ASN A 281 4.91 -5.57 -15.35
CA ASN A 281 5.63 -5.45 -16.60
C ASN A 281 7.14 -5.51 -16.34
N LEU A 282 7.88 -6.33 -17.07
CA LEU A 282 9.31 -6.55 -16.82
C LEU A 282 10.19 -5.31 -17.02
N LEU A 283 9.72 -4.28 -17.76
CA LEU A 283 10.40 -2.97 -17.87
C LEU A 283 9.99 -1.96 -16.79
N SER A 284 9.12 -2.32 -15.85
CA SER A 284 8.60 -1.38 -14.84
C SER A 284 9.71 -0.70 -14.01
N PHE A 285 10.84 -1.38 -13.74
CA PHE A 285 11.96 -0.78 -13.02
C PHE A 285 12.69 0.31 -13.81
N ALA A 286 12.59 0.27 -15.15
CA ALA A 286 13.22 1.22 -16.06
C ALA A 286 12.23 2.26 -16.62
N ASN A 287 10.91 2.07 -16.47
CA ASN A 287 9.89 2.98 -16.99
C ASN A 287 9.38 3.94 -15.91
N PRO A 288 9.63 5.25 -16.04
CA PRO A 288 9.28 6.21 -15.01
C PRO A 288 7.77 6.54 -14.90
N LEU A 289 6.97 6.28 -15.93
CA LEU A 289 5.52 6.54 -15.96
C LEU A 289 5.12 7.92 -15.37
N GLY A 290 5.91 8.97 -15.65
CA GLY A 290 5.68 10.33 -15.20
C GLY A 290 6.26 10.69 -13.81
N TYR A 291 6.92 9.74 -13.13
CA TYR A 291 7.62 9.96 -11.86
C TYR A 291 9.13 10.17 -12.02
N SER A 292 9.55 10.77 -13.13
CA SER A 292 10.94 11.16 -13.42
C SER A 292 10.94 12.42 -14.26
N VAL A 293 12.07 13.11 -14.29
CA VAL A 293 12.35 14.15 -15.28
C VAL A 293 12.57 13.56 -16.69
N LEU A 294 12.82 12.24 -16.79
CA LEU A 294 12.89 11.53 -18.05
C LEU A 294 11.48 11.19 -18.57
N PRO A 295 11.30 11.13 -19.90
CA PRO A 295 10.05 10.71 -20.51
C PRO A 295 9.74 9.25 -20.20
N ALA A 296 8.44 8.92 -20.09
CA ALA A 296 7.98 7.56 -20.00
C ALA A 296 8.13 6.81 -21.32
N PHE A 297 8.44 5.53 -21.24
CA PHE A 297 8.39 4.64 -22.40
C PHE A 297 6.97 4.14 -22.66
N PRO A 298 6.64 3.77 -23.92
CA PRO A 298 5.39 3.09 -24.20
C PRO A 298 5.21 1.86 -23.33
N ASN A 299 4.01 1.71 -22.75
CA ASN A 299 3.65 0.59 -21.91
C ASN A 299 2.28 0.05 -22.34
N ARG A 300 2.11 -1.27 -22.33
CA ARG A 300 0.82 -1.88 -22.69
C ARG A 300 -0.27 -1.52 -21.69
N SER A 301 0.03 -1.63 -20.40
CA SER A 301 -0.90 -1.21 -19.35
C SER A 301 -0.78 0.28 -19.11
N THR A 302 -1.90 1.00 -19.18
CA THR A 302 -2.01 2.40 -18.77
C THR A 302 -2.22 2.55 -17.26
N SER A 303 -2.40 1.42 -16.57
CA SER A 303 -2.59 1.40 -15.13
C SER A 303 -1.33 1.84 -14.38
N GLY A 304 -1.46 2.80 -13.49
CA GLY A 304 -0.39 3.19 -12.55
C GLY A 304 0.01 2.09 -11.56
N GLU A 305 -0.64 0.92 -11.62
CA GLU A 305 -0.33 -0.24 -10.78
C GLU A 305 1.02 -0.87 -11.11
N THR A 306 1.46 -0.77 -12.36
CA THR A 306 2.73 -1.34 -12.85
C THR A 306 3.94 -0.45 -12.57
N MET A 307 3.75 0.75 -12.00
CA MET A 307 4.82 1.71 -11.77
C MET A 307 5.79 1.22 -10.68
N MET A 308 7.07 1.06 -11.07
CA MET A 308 8.17 0.63 -10.18
C MET A 308 9.50 1.29 -10.53
N TRP A 309 9.47 2.51 -11.04
CA TRP A 309 10.67 3.29 -11.33
C TRP A 309 11.58 3.40 -10.09
N LEU A 310 12.84 3.02 -10.23
CA LEU A 310 13.81 3.04 -9.12
C LEU A 310 14.27 4.47 -8.79
N GLY A 311 14.27 5.36 -9.78
CA GLY A 311 14.87 6.68 -9.71
C GLY A 311 16.29 6.72 -10.23
N LEU A 312 16.68 7.87 -10.82
CA LEU A 312 18.01 8.04 -11.43
C LEU A 312 19.15 7.90 -10.43
N GLY A 313 18.95 8.27 -9.16
CA GLY A 313 19.95 8.10 -8.10
C GLY A 313 20.26 6.63 -7.82
N VAL A 314 19.25 5.76 -7.81
CA VAL A 314 19.44 4.31 -7.64
C VAL A 314 20.11 3.71 -8.88
N TRP A 315 19.71 4.11 -10.08
CA TRP A 315 20.37 3.68 -11.32
C TRP A 315 21.84 4.10 -11.36
N LEU A 316 22.14 5.35 -10.99
CA LEU A 316 23.51 5.84 -10.85
C LEU A 316 24.32 5.00 -9.86
N MET A 317 23.71 4.66 -8.72
CA MET A 317 24.35 3.82 -7.70
C MET A 317 24.66 2.41 -8.23
N LEU A 318 23.75 1.81 -9.04
CA LEU A 318 23.96 0.51 -9.69
C LEU A 318 25.11 0.57 -10.72
N LEU A 319 25.15 1.62 -11.55
CA LEU A 319 26.21 1.82 -12.53
C LEU A 319 27.58 2.02 -11.85
N LEU A 320 27.63 2.84 -10.80
CA LEU A 320 28.84 3.02 -10.00
C LEU A 320 29.27 1.71 -9.32
N ALA A 321 28.33 0.94 -8.80
CA ALA A 321 28.63 -0.37 -8.23
C ALA A 321 29.21 -1.31 -9.30
N ALA A 322 28.63 -1.39 -10.49
CA ALA A 322 29.14 -2.20 -11.59
C ALA A 322 30.56 -1.79 -11.98
N TRP A 323 30.83 -0.48 -12.08
CA TRP A 323 32.16 0.07 -12.37
C TRP A 323 33.19 -0.29 -11.28
N LEU A 324 32.82 -0.15 -10.00
CA LEU A 324 33.70 -0.48 -8.86
C LEU A 324 34.04 -1.98 -8.79
N TRP A 325 33.12 -2.84 -9.27
CA TRP A 325 33.32 -4.29 -9.26
C TRP A 325 33.95 -4.86 -10.53
N ARG A 326 34.14 -4.06 -11.61
CA ARG A 326 34.57 -4.54 -12.94
C ARG A 326 35.80 -5.46 -12.94
N GLY A 327 36.78 -5.21 -12.07
CA GLY A 327 38.00 -6.05 -11.97
C GLY A 327 37.87 -7.20 -10.97
N ASN A 328 36.71 -7.39 -10.31
CA ASN A 328 36.55 -8.32 -9.19
C ASN A 328 35.36 -9.28 -9.32
N TYR A 329 34.70 -9.32 -10.47
CA TYR A 329 33.49 -10.13 -10.66
C TYR A 329 33.73 -11.63 -10.43
N ARG A 330 34.92 -12.17 -10.81
CA ARG A 330 35.28 -13.58 -10.57
C ARG A 330 35.34 -13.88 -9.07
N VAL A 331 35.92 -12.99 -8.28
CA VAL A 331 36.02 -13.15 -6.82
C VAL A 331 34.63 -13.05 -6.19
N ALA A 332 33.79 -12.16 -6.66
CA ALA A 332 32.39 -12.05 -6.19
C ALA A 332 31.60 -13.33 -6.51
N TRP A 333 31.75 -13.86 -7.73
CA TRP A 333 31.12 -15.12 -8.16
C TRP A 333 31.58 -16.31 -7.31
N LEU A 334 32.87 -16.45 -7.07
CA LEU A 334 33.39 -17.54 -6.23
C LEU A 334 32.87 -17.47 -4.79
N ARG A 335 32.80 -16.27 -4.20
CA ARG A 335 32.20 -16.05 -2.87
C ARG A 335 30.72 -16.42 -2.84
N LEU A 336 29.95 -16.00 -3.86
CA LEU A 336 28.54 -16.35 -4.00
C LEU A 336 28.35 -17.86 -4.13
N ARG A 337 29.15 -18.53 -4.97
CA ARG A 337 29.12 -19.98 -5.16
C ARG A 337 29.47 -20.73 -3.86
N GLN A 338 30.46 -20.25 -3.10
CA GLN A 338 30.82 -20.82 -1.80
C GLN A 338 29.71 -20.64 -0.78
N TYR A 339 29.10 -19.45 -0.71
CA TYR A 339 27.94 -19.16 0.15
C TYR A 339 26.78 -20.08 -0.20
N TRP A 340 26.43 -20.21 -1.50
CA TRP A 340 25.41 -21.11 -1.99
C TRP A 340 25.66 -22.56 -1.60
N ARG A 341 26.88 -23.03 -1.77
CA ARG A 341 27.27 -24.41 -1.39
C ARG A 341 27.10 -24.66 0.12
N ARG A 342 27.45 -23.67 0.93
CA ARG A 342 27.38 -23.78 2.39
C ARG A 342 25.92 -23.75 2.90
N HIS A 343 25.06 -22.94 2.29
CA HIS A 343 23.67 -22.69 2.70
C HIS A 343 22.64 -23.17 1.70
N ARG A 344 22.90 -24.30 1.02
CA ARG A 344 22.12 -24.80 -0.13
C ARG A 344 20.62 -24.87 0.11
N TRP A 345 20.21 -25.39 1.28
CA TRP A 345 18.79 -25.54 1.60
C TRP A 345 18.11 -24.16 1.74
N MET A 346 18.70 -23.27 2.53
CA MET A 346 18.21 -21.92 2.71
C MET A 346 18.11 -21.17 1.37
N CYS A 347 19.16 -21.26 0.53
CA CYS A 347 19.17 -20.60 -0.78
C CYS A 347 18.10 -21.17 -1.72
N ARG A 348 17.88 -22.51 -1.72
CA ARG A 348 16.83 -23.14 -2.54
C ARG A 348 15.45 -22.69 -2.10
N VAL A 349 15.11 -22.81 -0.82
CA VAL A 349 13.81 -22.37 -0.30
C VAL A 349 13.61 -20.88 -0.56
N GLY A 350 14.62 -20.06 -0.28
CA GLY A 350 14.57 -18.62 -0.55
C GLY A 350 14.30 -18.31 -2.02
N LEU A 351 15.04 -18.94 -2.94
CA LEU A 351 14.83 -18.75 -4.38
C LEU A 351 13.44 -19.21 -4.81
N THR A 352 12.95 -20.36 -4.30
CA THR A 352 11.61 -20.85 -4.63
C THR A 352 10.52 -19.86 -4.25
N VAL A 353 10.53 -19.33 -3.00
CA VAL A 353 9.48 -18.39 -2.57
C VAL A 353 9.57 -17.05 -3.31
N PHE A 354 10.79 -16.61 -3.69
CA PHE A 354 10.96 -15.44 -4.55
C PHE A 354 10.41 -15.65 -5.95
N ILE A 355 10.66 -16.80 -6.57
CA ILE A 355 10.12 -17.14 -7.90
C ILE A 355 8.59 -17.21 -7.83
N LEU A 356 8.03 -17.86 -6.82
CA LEU A 356 6.57 -17.92 -6.64
C LEU A 356 5.96 -16.52 -6.51
N LEU A 357 6.57 -15.62 -5.72
CA LEU A 357 6.10 -14.24 -5.61
C LEU A 357 6.22 -13.47 -6.92
N LEU A 358 7.30 -13.70 -7.71
CA LEU A 358 7.48 -13.06 -9.01
C LEU A 358 6.43 -13.53 -10.01
N VAL A 359 6.18 -14.85 -10.09
CA VAL A 359 5.12 -15.44 -10.93
C VAL A 359 3.76 -14.83 -10.55
N PHE A 360 3.51 -14.74 -9.25
CA PHE A 360 2.28 -14.13 -8.75
C PHE A 360 2.16 -12.64 -9.14
N ALA A 361 3.26 -11.89 -9.06
CA ALA A 361 3.30 -10.46 -9.43
C ALA A 361 3.09 -10.23 -10.94
N VAL A 362 3.69 -11.07 -11.79
CA VAL A 362 3.57 -10.98 -13.25
C VAL A 362 2.13 -11.24 -13.73
N GLY A 363 1.39 -12.11 -13.04
CA GLY A 363 0.03 -12.46 -13.42
C GLY A 363 -0.01 -13.45 -14.59
N VAL A 364 -1.12 -13.45 -15.33
CA VAL A 364 -1.38 -14.41 -16.43
C VAL A 364 -0.84 -13.94 -17.79
N ARG A 365 -0.20 -12.77 -17.84
CA ARG A 365 0.40 -12.20 -19.05
C ARG A 365 1.77 -11.60 -18.74
N ILE A 366 2.76 -11.99 -19.50
CA ILE A 366 4.15 -11.52 -19.37
C ILE A 366 4.37 -10.41 -20.40
N ASP A 367 4.44 -9.17 -19.94
CA ASP A 367 4.64 -7.99 -20.76
C ASP A 367 6.05 -7.40 -20.60
N VAL A 368 6.64 -6.91 -21.71
CA VAL A 368 7.89 -6.14 -21.77
C VAL A 368 7.61 -4.83 -22.50
N GLY A 369 7.42 -3.74 -21.77
CA GLY A 369 6.97 -2.48 -22.35
C GLY A 369 5.59 -2.65 -23.03
N PRO A 370 5.47 -2.30 -24.33
CA PRO A 370 4.22 -2.45 -25.07
C PRO A 370 3.97 -3.88 -25.59
N ALA A 371 5.00 -4.75 -25.59
CA ALA A 371 4.91 -6.09 -26.17
C ALA A 371 4.48 -7.13 -25.14
N THR A 372 3.61 -8.06 -25.54
CA THR A 372 3.29 -9.26 -24.79
C THR A 372 4.18 -10.40 -25.30
N LEU A 373 4.98 -10.99 -24.38
CA LEU A 373 5.81 -12.15 -24.70
C LEU A 373 5.00 -13.43 -24.65
N VAL A 374 4.22 -13.60 -23.58
CA VAL A 374 3.43 -14.82 -23.33
C VAL A 374 2.14 -14.43 -22.61
N GLN A 375 1.04 -15.05 -23.00
CA GLN A 375 -0.21 -15.06 -22.26
C GLN A 375 -0.66 -16.50 -22.10
N TYR A 376 -1.07 -16.88 -20.90
CA TYR A 376 -1.47 -18.24 -20.58
C TYR A 376 -2.74 -18.25 -19.74
N SER A 377 -3.47 -19.36 -19.83
CA SER A 377 -4.64 -19.61 -19.00
C SER A 377 -4.26 -20.48 -17.80
N VAL A 378 -4.93 -20.25 -16.70
CA VAL A 378 -4.84 -21.08 -15.50
C VAL A 378 -6.22 -21.67 -15.17
N PRO A 379 -6.28 -22.83 -14.49
CA PRO A 379 -7.56 -23.40 -14.05
C PRO A 379 -8.41 -22.38 -13.28
N LYS A 380 -9.73 -22.38 -13.55
CA LYS A 380 -10.69 -21.42 -13.00
C LYS A 380 -10.55 -21.22 -11.48
N PRO A 381 -10.43 -22.26 -10.63
CA PRO A 381 -10.30 -22.04 -9.18
C PRO A 381 -9.02 -21.27 -8.79
N ILE A 382 -7.92 -21.51 -9.52
CA ILE A 382 -6.66 -20.79 -9.31
C ILE A 382 -6.81 -19.34 -9.76
N TYR A 383 -7.44 -19.09 -10.90
CA TYR A 383 -7.70 -17.76 -11.42
C TYR A 383 -8.57 -16.93 -10.45
N GLU A 384 -9.64 -17.50 -9.92
CA GLU A 384 -10.53 -16.85 -8.95
C GLU A 384 -9.80 -16.49 -7.65
N LEU A 385 -9.00 -17.41 -7.10
CA LEU A 385 -8.17 -17.15 -5.93
C LEU A 385 -7.13 -16.06 -6.20
N TRP A 386 -6.50 -16.10 -7.37
CA TRP A 386 -5.51 -15.10 -7.77
C TRP A 386 -6.14 -13.73 -8.01
N SER A 387 -7.31 -13.67 -8.65
CA SER A 387 -8.08 -12.45 -8.89
C SER A 387 -8.55 -11.75 -7.61
N ALA A 388 -8.48 -12.44 -6.46
CA ALA A 388 -8.63 -11.79 -5.16
C ALA A 388 -7.63 -10.64 -4.97
N PHE A 389 -6.46 -10.75 -5.59
CA PHE A 389 -5.43 -9.72 -5.66
C PHE A 389 -5.42 -9.09 -7.06
N ARG A 390 -6.46 -8.31 -7.37
CA ARG A 390 -6.71 -7.72 -8.71
C ARG A 390 -5.52 -6.97 -9.32
N ALA A 391 -4.61 -6.44 -8.50
CA ALA A 391 -3.42 -5.70 -8.92
C ALA A 391 -2.16 -6.45 -8.46
N SER A 392 -1.91 -7.62 -9.06
CA SER A 392 -0.82 -8.53 -8.70
C SER A 392 0.57 -7.89 -8.86
N ALA A 393 0.74 -6.89 -9.72
CA ALA A 393 1.99 -6.13 -9.88
C ALA A 393 2.53 -5.58 -8.54
N ARG A 394 1.65 -5.28 -7.59
CA ARG A 394 2.03 -4.75 -6.26
C ARG A 394 2.92 -5.72 -5.48
N GLU A 395 2.80 -7.02 -5.71
CA GLU A 395 3.62 -8.04 -5.04
C GLU A 395 5.11 -7.91 -5.39
N ALA A 396 5.44 -7.25 -6.51
CA ALA A 396 6.81 -6.93 -6.89
C ALA A 396 7.46 -5.83 -6.01
N TRP A 397 6.75 -5.16 -5.10
CA TRP A 397 7.33 -4.14 -4.21
C TRP A 397 8.42 -4.72 -3.29
N VAL A 398 8.35 -5.99 -2.95
CA VAL A 398 9.44 -6.67 -2.21
C VAL A 398 10.73 -6.65 -3.02
N PHE A 399 10.65 -6.95 -4.33
CA PHE A 399 11.81 -6.92 -5.24
C PHE A 399 12.32 -5.49 -5.43
N TYR A 400 11.41 -4.52 -5.50
CA TYR A 400 11.74 -3.11 -5.62
C TYR A 400 12.64 -2.64 -4.46
N TYR A 401 12.21 -2.85 -3.21
CA TYR A 401 12.99 -2.44 -2.05
C TYR A 401 14.24 -3.29 -1.84
N ALA A 402 14.17 -4.58 -2.16
CA ALA A 402 15.35 -5.44 -2.14
C ALA A 402 16.41 -4.98 -3.17
N THR A 403 15.99 -4.49 -4.34
CA THR A 403 16.90 -3.94 -5.37
C THR A 403 17.59 -2.66 -4.88
N ILE A 404 16.87 -1.73 -4.26
CA ILE A 404 17.48 -0.51 -3.66
C ILE A 404 18.52 -0.92 -2.61
N LEU A 405 18.18 -1.86 -1.74
CA LEU A 405 19.09 -2.33 -0.70
C LEU A 405 20.32 -3.06 -1.27
N LEU A 406 20.12 -3.89 -2.29
CA LEU A 406 21.19 -4.60 -2.99
C LEU A 406 22.12 -3.61 -3.69
N ALA A 407 21.59 -2.61 -4.38
CA ALA A 407 22.36 -1.54 -5.00
C ALA A 407 23.24 -0.83 -3.95
N GLY A 408 22.66 -0.47 -2.80
CA GLY A 408 23.41 0.11 -1.68
C GLY A 408 24.49 -0.81 -1.13
N TYR A 409 24.20 -2.12 -1.00
CA TYR A 409 25.18 -3.11 -0.55
C TYR A 409 26.35 -3.26 -1.54
N LEU A 410 26.07 -3.41 -2.83
CA LEU A 410 27.09 -3.56 -3.87
C LEU A 410 27.95 -2.31 -3.99
N PHE A 411 27.33 -1.13 -3.95
CA PHE A 411 28.02 0.15 -3.98
C PHE A 411 28.92 0.33 -2.75
N ALA A 412 28.39 0.13 -1.55
CA ALA A 412 29.16 0.23 -0.31
C ALA A 412 30.34 -0.75 -0.26
N SER A 413 30.12 -2.00 -0.71
CA SER A 413 31.17 -3.02 -0.79
C SER A 413 32.24 -2.69 -1.82
N GLY A 414 31.85 -2.10 -2.97
CA GLY A 414 32.76 -1.62 -4.00
C GLY A 414 33.62 -0.44 -3.51
N LEU A 415 32.99 0.52 -2.83
CA LEU A 415 33.69 1.66 -2.20
C LEU A 415 34.73 1.21 -1.17
N THR A 416 34.43 0.17 -0.38
CA THR A 416 35.41 -0.39 0.59
C THR A 416 36.67 -0.84 -0.14
N LYS A 417 36.52 -1.62 -1.22
CA LYS A 417 37.64 -2.11 -2.02
C LYS A 417 38.40 -1.00 -2.74
N TRP A 418 37.67 -0.03 -3.30
CA TRP A 418 38.27 1.11 -3.96
C TRP A 418 39.14 1.89 -2.97
N ARG A 419 38.66 2.08 -1.76
CA ARG A 419 39.35 2.80 -0.72
C ARG A 419 40.57 2.05 -0.15
N GLU A 420 40.52 0.72 -0.07
CA GLU A 420 41.69 -0.10 0.31
C GLU A 420 42.86 0.11 -0.66
N ARG A 421 42.60 0.55 -1.88
CA ARG A 421 43.61 0.85 -2.91
C ARG A 421 44.05 2.32 -2.92
N HIS A 422 43.23 3.22 -2.45
CA HIS A 422 43.43 4.66 -2.47
C HIS A 422 43.40 5.22 -1.04
N HIS A 423 44.58 5.32 -0.42
CA HIS A 423 44.73 5.81 0.94
C HIS A 423 44.83 7.35 0.96
N GLY A 424 44.20 8.01 1.96
CA GLY A 424 44.31 9.44 2.19
C GLY A 424 42.97 10.13 2.56
N ARG A 425 43.06 11.41 2.96
CA ARG A 425 41.90 12.25 3.32
C ARG A 425 41.02 12.56 2.11
N SER A 426 41.61 12.69 0.92
CA SER A 426 40.92 12.94 -0.36
C SER A 426 39.90 11.85 -0.72
N ALA A 427 40.20 10.57 -0.44
CA ALA A 427 39.31 9.47 -0.73
C ALA A 427 37.98 9.56 0.10
N GLY A 428 38.05 10.03 1.34
CA GLY A 428 36.85 10.27 2.16
C GLY A 428 35.97 11.40 1.62
N VAL A 429 36.58 12.46 1.10
CA VAL A 429 35.87 13.59 0.48
C VAL A 429 35.20 13.13 -0.81
N ILE A 430 35.88 12.36 -1.66
CA ILE A 430 35.32 11.82 -2.91
C ILE A 430 34.08 10.96 -2.61
N VAL A 431 34.15 10.06 -1.60
CA VAL A 431 32.98 9.25 -1.21
C VAL A 431 31.82 10.12 -0.74
N ALA A 432 32.10 11.18 0.05
CA ALA A 432 31.06 12.11 0.48
C ALA A 432 30.39 12.84 -0.72
N ILE A 433 31.18 13.31 -1.66
CA ILE A 433 30.69 13.96 -2.88
C ILE A 433 29.82 13.00 -3.69
N VAL A 434 30.26 11.77 -3.91
CA VAL A 434 29.48 10.76 -4.65
C VAL A 434 28.16 10.44 -3.96
N LEU A 435 28.13 10.32 -2.63
CA LEU A 435 26.88 10.11 -1.89
C LEU A 435 25.93 11.31 -2.02
N LEU A 436 26.45 12.53 -1.97
CA LEU A 436 25.65 13.75 -2.20
C LEU A 436 25.12 13.82 -3.63
N ILE A 437 25.92 13.46 -4.64
CA ILE A 437 25.47 13.41 -6.03
C ILE A 437 24.32 12.39 -6.18
N VAL A 438 24.46 11.19 -5.63
CA VAL A 438 23.41 10.14 -5.72
C VAL A 438 22.09 10.64 -5.14
N VAL A 439 22.10 11.26 -3.94
CA VAL A 439 20.86 11.75 -3.32
C VAL A 439 20.29 12.97 -4.05
N SER A 440 21.16 13.87 -4.53
CA SER A 440 20.72 15.05 -5.29
C SER A 440 20.09 14.65 -6.63
N VAL A 441 20.70 13.71 -7.35
CA VAL A 441 20.14 13.16 -8.60
C VAL A 441 18.78 12.50 -8.33
N GLN A 442 18.66 11.70 -7.28
CA GLN A 442 17.36 11.11 -6.89
C GLN A 442 16.32 12.17 -6.54
N ALA A 443 16.71 13.17 -5.74
CA ALA A 443 15.79 14.22 -5.32
C ALA A 443 15.30 15.05 -6.51
N VAL A 444 16.21 15.46 -7.40
CA VAL A 444 15.85 16.20 -8.63
C VAL A 444 14.94 15.34 -9.51
N ASP A 445 15.34 14.08 -9.78
CA ASP A 445 14.55 13.17 -10.61
C ASP A 445 13.10 13.04 -10.13
N ILE A 446 12.90 12.81 -8.84
CA ILE A 446 11.58 12.52 -8.30
C ILE A 446 10.79 13.80 -8.00
N LEU A 447 11.40 14.79 -7.32
CA LEU A 447 10.66 15.99 -6.86
C LEU A 447 10.39 17.01 -7.97
N ALA A 448 11.19 16.99 -9.05
CA ALA A 448 10.94 17.78 -10.26
C ALA A 448 10.17 17.01 -11.35
N SER A 449 9.73 15.78 -11.09
CA SER A 449 8.90 15.01 -12.02
C SER A 449 7.53 15.67 -12.22
N PRO A 450 6.91 15.52 -13.41
CA PRO A 450 5.60 16.10 -13.69
C PRO A 450 4.52 15.73 -12.65
N LEU A 451 4.46 14.45 -12.25
CA LEU A 451 3.46 13.98 -11.30
C LEU A 451 3.73 14.45 -9.86
N ALA A 452 4.99 14.59 -9.42
CA ALA A 452 5.29 15.15 -8.11
C ALA A 452 4.98 16.65 -8.02
N ILE A 453 5.28 17.40 -9.10
CA ILE A 453 4.93 18.83 -9.21
C ILE A 453 3.40 19.00 -9.18
N ALA A 454 2.67 18.21 -9.97
CA ALA A 454 1.21 18.24 -10.00
C ALA A 454 0.65 17.94 -8.61
N LYS A 455 1.09 16.85 -7.96
CA LYS A 455 0.64 16.46 -6.63
C LYS A 455 0.89 17.57 -5.59
N ARG A 456 2.08 18.16 -5.57
CA ARG A 456 2.40 19.28 -4.66
C ARG A 456 1.52 20.51 -4.91
N ARG A 457 1.29 20.86 -6.18
CA ARG A 457 0.39 21.97 -6.56
C ARG A 457 -1.03 21.68 -6.10
N ASP A 458 -1.53 20.48 -6.35
CA ASP A 458 -2.90 20.08 -6.00
C ASP A 458 -3.11 20.10 -4.49
N PHE A 459 -2.20 19.52 -3.69
CA PHE A 459 -2.30 19.58 -2.23
C PHE A 459 -2.25 21.01 -1.68
N ARG A 460 -1.40 21.88 -2.21
CA ARG A 460 -1.39 23.32 -1.83
C ARG A 460 -2.71 24.02 -2.15
N ARG A 461 -3.42 23.57 -3.19
CA ARG A 461 -4.72 24.14 -3.57
C ARG A 461 -5.82 23.60 -2.68
N ILE A 462 -5.97 22.28 -2.58
CA ILE A 462 -7.08 21.65 -1.86
C ILE A 462 -7.03 21.90 -0.34
N THR A 463 -5.85 22.13 0.24
CA THR A 463 -5.72 22.55 1.65
C THR A 463 -6.09 24.01 1.91
N ARG A 464 -6.47 24.78 0.87
CA ARG A 464 -6.88 26.18 0.97
C ARG A 464 -8.26 26.43 0.38
N THR A 465 -8.94 25.40 -0.08
CA THR A 465 -10.27 25.48 -0.68
C THR A 465 -11.27 24.66 0.13
N SER A 466 -12.54 25.08 0.11
CA SER A 466 -13.62 24.31 0.73
C SER A 466 -13.83 22.98 0.00
N ALA A 467 -14.40 22.01 0.72
CA ALA A 467 -14.72 20.68 0.18
C ALA A 467 -15.52 20.75 -1.13
N GLN A 468 -15.07 20.00 -2.15
CA GLN A 468 -15.75 19.89 -3.44
C GLN A 468 -17.01 18.99 -3.34
N PHE A 469 -16.90 17.88 -2.60
CA PHE A 469 -17.99 16.92 -2.46
C PHE A 469 -18.86 17.25 -1.24
N MET A 470 -19.71 18.27 -1.36
CA MET A 470 -20.68 18.64 -0.33
C MET A 470 -21.84 17.65 -0.28
N PRO A 471 -22.35 17.25 0.91
CA PRO A 471 -23.50 16.37 1.01
C PRO A 471 -24.74 17.03 0.40
N LEU A 472 -25.57 16.23 -0.28
CA LEU A 472 -26.90 16.70 -0.72
C LEU A 472 -27.77 17.04 0.49
N ASP A 473 -28.56 18.09 0.35
CA ASP A 473 -29.63 18.38 1.30
C ASP A 473 -30.89 17.60 0.91
N LEU A 474 -31.17 16.58 1.72
CA LEU A 474 -32.36 15.72 1.58
C LEU A 474 -33.55 16.25 2.41
N GLY A 475 -33.45 17.39 3.10
CA GLY A 475 -34.47 17.88 4.01
C GLY A 475 -35.87 17.99 3.41
N SER A 476 -35.97 18.24 2.09
CA SER A 476 -37.24 18.35 1.38
C SER A 476 -37.90 17.02 0.99
N ILE A 477 -37.21 15.88 1.17
CA ILE A 477 -37.70 14.53 0.85
C ILE A 477 -37.57 13.56 2.03
N TYR A 478 -36.85 13.97 3.08
CA TYR A 478 -36.61 13.17 4.26
C TYR A 478 -37.74 13.37 5.29
N HIS A 479 -38.48 12.29 5.56
CA HIS A 479 -39.57 12.24 6.54
C HIS A 479 -39.37 11.12 7.54
N GLY A 480 -38.10 10.82 7.93
CA GLY A 480 -37.76 9.75 8.87
C GLY A 480 -37.39 8.40 8.23
N GLN A 481 -37.19 8.36 6.90
CA GLN A 481 -36.77 7.13 6.23
C GLN A 481 -35.40 6.66 6.74
N LYS A 482 -35.23 5.32 6.79
CA LYS A 482 -34.04 4.68 7.36
C LYS A 482 -33.01 4.24 6.31
N GLN A 483 -33.45 4.15 5.04
CA GLN A 483 -32.61 3.60 3.97
C GLN A 483 -32.63 4.46 2.72
N LEU A 484 -31.48 4.57 2.09
CA LEU A 484 -31.26 5.16 0.79
C LEU A 484 -30.80 4.06 -0.18
N ILE A 485 -31.61 3.79 -1.22
CA ILE A 485 -31.41 2.65 -2.11
C ILE A 485 -31.22 3.13 -3.56
N ALA A 486 -30.08 2.82 -4.15
CA ALA A 486 -29.83 2.99 -5.57
C ALA A 486 -30.60 1.93 -6.38
N LEU A 487 -31.22 2.33 -7.49
CA LEU A 487 -31.93 1.45 -8.40
C LEU A 487 -31.09 0.94 -9.57
N ASP A 488 -29.92 1.55 -9.80
CA ASP A 488 -29.06 1.24 -10.93
C ASP A 488 -27.57 1.23 -10.56
N GLU A 489 -26.75 0.65 -11.45
CA GLU A 489 -25.32 0.56 -11.28
C GLU A 489 -24.55 1.80 -11.80
N SER A 490 -25.22 2.78 -12.40
CA SER A 490 -24.59 4.01 -12.93
C SER A 490 -23.81 4.77 -11.85
N PHE A 491 -24.27 4.61 -10.62
CA PHE A 491 -23.67 5.14 -9.43
C PHE A 491 -22.27 4.54 -9.10
N ARG A 492 -21.98 3.34 -9.61
CA ARG A 492 -20.73 2.62 -9.30
C ARG A 492 -19.50 3.26 -9.93
N GLY A 493 -19.61 3.80 -11.14
CA GLY A 493 -18.51 4.48 -11.84
C GLY A 493 -18.29 5.92 -11.39
N ASP A 494 -19.17 6.43 -10.55
CA ASP A 494 -19.18 7.81 -10.09
C ASP A 494 -18.68 7.96 -8.66
N GLN A 495 -17.37 8.12 -8.51
CA GLN A 495 -16.76 8.33 -7.21
C GLN A 495 -17.33 9.58 -6.50
N SER A 496 -17.47 10.68 -7.23
CA SER A 496 -17.96 11.95 -6.66
C SER A 496 -19.40 11.81 -6.15
N GLY A 497 -20.26 11.13 -6.91
CA GLY A 497 -21.62 10.84 -6.49
C GLY A 497 -21.69 9.98 -5.23
N THR A 498 -20.86 8.95 -5.15
CA THR A 498 -20.72 8.12 -3.96
C THR A 498 -20.44 8.94 -2.72
N TYR A 499 -19.51 9.90 -2.79
CA TYR A 499 -19.13 10.71 -1.64
C TYR A 499 -20.25 11.69 -1.26
N ILE A 500 -20.86 12.35 -2.23
CA ILE A 500 -21.95 13.29 -2.01
C ILE A 500 -23.17 12.61 -1.37
N ILE A 501 -23.60 11.46 -1.90
CA ILE A 501 -24.75 10.70 -1.37
C ILE A 501 -24.40 9.98 -0.06
N GLY A 502 -23.21 9.41 0.06
CA GLY A 502 -22.76 8.76 1.29
C GLY A 502 -22.74 9.73 2.48
N ARG A 503 -22.23 10.95 2.27
CA ARG A 503 -22.27 12.02 3.28
C ARG A 503 -23.69 12.50 3.60
N ALA A 504 -24.57 12.53 2.59
CA ALA A 504 -25.98 12.81 2.83
C ALA A 504 -26.64 11.70 3.69
N ALA A 505 -26.41 10.43 3.36
CA ALA A 505 -26.90 9.30 4.13
C ALA A 505 -26.43 9.36 5.60
N LEU A 506 -25.17 9.71 5.85
CA LEU A 506 -24.63 9.91 7.20
C LEU A 506 -25.33 11.04 7.94
N ARG A 507 -25.51 12.21 7.29
CA ARG A 507 -26.15 13.38 7.87
C ARG A 507 -27.58 13.11 8.35
N TYR A 508 -28.32 12.29 7.59
CA TYR A 508 -29.69 11.91 7.91
C TYR A 508 -29.83 10.55 8.64
N GLY A 509 -28.74 9.96 9.08
CA GLY A 509 -28.74 8.69 9.83
C GLY A 509 -29.20 7.48 9.03
N MET A 510 -29.22 7.55 7.69
CA MET A 510 -29.71 6.51 6.78
C MET A 510 -28.64 5.46 6.49
N SER A 511 -29.09 4.23 6.19
CA SER A 511 -28.23 3.21 5.57
C SER A 511 -28.19 3.39 4.04
N LEU A 512 -27.14 2.87 3.40
CA LEU A 512 -26.90 3.01 1.97
C LEU A 512 -26.53 1.67 1.34
N ASN A 513 -27.22 1.24 0.29
CA ASN A 513 -26.93 0.01 -0.44
C ASN A 513 -26.01 0.23 -1.66
N ALA A 514 -25.51 1.42 -1.86
CA ALA A 514 -24.65 1.76 -2.99
C ALA A 514 -23.39 2.48 -2.51
N GLY A 515 -22.33 2.40 -3.31
CA GLY A 515 -21.10 3.10 -2.99
C GLY A 515 -19.93 2.64 -3.86
N PHE A 516 -18.84 3.41 -3.81
CA PHE A 516 -17.56 3.02 -4.37
C PHE A 516 -16.87 2.08 -3.38
N PHE A 517 -17.26 0.82 -3.41
CA PHE A 517 -16.67 -0.22 -2.58
C PHE A 517 -15.50 -0.86 -3.32
N ALA A 518 -14.48 -1.30 -2.60
CA ALA A 518 -13.39 -2.08 -3.19
C ALA A 518 -13.93 -3.32 -3.92
N ARG A 519 -15.04 -3.89 -3.41
CA ARG A 519 -15.85 -4.93 -4.05
C ARG A 519 -17.31 -4.76 -3.68
N LEU A 520 -18.22 -4.86 -4.66
CA LEU A 520 -19.65 -4.83 -4.44
C LEU A 520 -20.17 -6.25 -4.18
N PRO A 521 -20.85 -6.52 -3.06
CA PRO A 521 -21.49 -7.81 -2.83
C PRO A 521 -22.58 -8.10 -3.86
N ASP A 522 -22.67 -9.33 -4.39
CA ASP A 522 -23.70 -9.72 -5.37
C ASP A 522 -25.12 -9.55 -4.84
N ARG A 523 -25.30 -9.67 -3.53
CA ARG A 523 -26.61 -9.43 -2.90
C ARG A 523 -27.10 -7.98 -3.10
N VAL A 524 -26.19 -7.01 -3.10
CA VAL A 524 -26.53 -5.60 -3.36
C VAL A 524 -27.07 -5.44 -4.77
N ARG A 525 -26.43 -6.07 -5.76
CA ARG A 525 -26.91 -6.08 -7.15
C ARG A 525 -28.29 -6.72 -7.26
N ARG A 526 -28.50 -7.86 -6.59
CA ARG A 526 -29.80 -8.53 -6.55
C ARG A 526 -30.87 -7.66 -5.88
N GLU A 527 -30.53 -6.96 -4.83
CA GLU A 527 -31.43 -6.02 -4.15
C GLU A 527 -31.82 -4.87 -5.08
N GLN A 528 -30.85 -4.23 -5.72
CA GLN A 528 -31.07 -3.15 -6.71
C GLN A 528 -32.00 -3.64 -7.83
N ALA A 529 -31.69 -4.78 -8.44
CA ALA A 529 -32.53 -5.40 -9.47
C ALA A 529 -33.95 -5.71 -8.98
N SER A 530 -34.10 -6.22 -7.75
CA SER A 530 -35.41 -6.51 -7.14
C SER A 530 -36.24 -5.24 -6.95
N TRP A 531 -35.64 -4.15 -6.44
CA TRP A 531 -36.35 -2.88 -6.29
C TRP A 531 -36.75 -2.28 -7.64
N ARG A 532 -35.85 -2.33 -8.62
CA ARG A 532 -36.16 -1.90 -10.00
C ARG A 532 -37.31 -2.69 -10.60
N ALA A 533 -37.28 -4.02 -10.50
CA ALA A 533 -38.33 -4.88 -10.99
C ALA A 533 -39.69 -4.58 -10.34
N LYS A 534 -39.76 -4.44 -9.01
CA LYS A 534 -41.00 -4.09 -8.31
C LYS A 534 -41.57 -2.73 -8.73
N LEU A 535 -40.71 -1.76 -9.01
CA LEU A 535 -41.11 -0.46 -9.48
C LEU A 535 -41.73 -0.52 -10.90
N THR A 536 -41.07 -1.26 -11.81
CA THR A 536 -41.52 -1.37 -13.23
C THR A 536 -42.73 -2.28 -13.41
N THR A 537 -42.92 -3.29 -12.52
CA THR A 537 -44.09 -4.21 -12.59
C THR A 537 -45.29 -3.72 -11.79
N GLY A 538 -45.22 -2.54 -11.15
CA GLY A 538 -46.30 -2.02 -10.32
C GLY A 538 -46.52 -2.75 -9.01
N GLN A 539 -45.60 -3.62 -8.62
CA GLN A 539 -45.64 -4.36 -7.34
C GLN A 539 -45.13 -3.56 -6.14
N LEU A 540 -44.68 -2.33 -6.35
CA LEU A 540 -44.26 -1.44 -5.30
C LEU A 540 -45.48 -0.85 -4.59
N THR A 541 -45.52 -0.91 -3.26
CA THR A 541 -46.60 -0.32 -2.45
C THR A 541 -46.08 0.93 -1.72
N ALA A 542 -46.98 1.89 -1.45
CA ALA A 542 -46.68 3.10 -0.71
C ALA A 542 -46.04 2.78 0.66
N HIS A 543 -46.59 1.80 1.39
CA HIS A 543 -46.06 1.37 2.69
C HIS A 543 -44.58 0.94 2.66
N ARG A 544 -44.11 0.36 1.56
CA ARG A 544 -42.68 0.01 1.41
C ARG A 544 -41.78 1.23 1.23
N LEU A 545 -42.27 2.33 0.68
CA LEU A 545 -41.53 3.56 0.52
C LEU A 545 -41.55 4.47 1.77
N GLU A 546 -42.39 4.20 2.75
CA GLU A 546 -42.42 4.97 4.01
C GLU A 546 -41.08 4.93 4.75
N SER A 547 -40.38 3.79 4.71
CA SER A 547 -39.08 3.61 5.37
C SER A 547 -37.86 3.78 4.48
N VAL A 548 -38.06 4.02 3.16
CA VAL A 548 -37.00 3.97 2.15
C VAL A 548 -37.13 5.15 1.20
N VAL A 549 -36.00 5.73 0.81
CA VAL A 549 -35.90 6.63 -0.35
C VAL A 549 -35.13 5.88 -1.44
N LEU A 550 -35.73 5.74 -2.61
CA LEU A 550 -35.04 5.20 -3.78
C LEU A 550 -34.40 6.34 -4.55
N PHE A 551 -33.30 6.08 -5.25
CA PHE A 551 -32.72 7.06 -6.16
C PHE A 551 -32.13 6.39 -7.40
N THR A 552 -32.09 7.15 -8.51
CA THR A 552 -31.59 6.69 -9.81
C THR A 552 -30.95 7.84 -10.58
N GLY A 553 -29.95 7.52 -11.39
CA GLY A 553 -29.44 8.39 -12.46
C GLY A 553 -30.09 8.12 -13.83
N ASP A 554 -30.94 7.10 -13.92
CA ASP A 554 -31.58 6.67 -15.17
C ASP A 554 -32.94 7.36 -15.35
N ASP A 555 -33.00 8.33 -16.29
CA ASP A 555 -34.24 9.07 -16.61
C ASP A 555 -35.34 8.17 -17.21
N GLN A 556 -35.01 6.98 -17.73
CA GLN A 556 -36.03 6.05 -18.23
C GLN A 556 -36.87 5.46 -17.10
N ILE A 557 -36.25 5.18 -15.97
CA ILE A 557 -36.96 4.71 -14.76
C ILE A 557 -37.98 5.77 -14.32
N VAL A 558 -37.60 7.05 -14.37
CA VAL A 558 -38.47 8.16 -13.96
C VAL A 558 -39.73 8.26 -14.81
N LYS A 559 -39.65 7.95 -16.13
CA LYS A 559 -40.77 7.99 -17.04
C LYS A 559 -41.82 6.89 -16.79
N THR A 560 -41.44 5.81 -16.11
CA THR A 560 -42.30 4.64 -15.84
C THR A 560 -42.90 4.65 -14.44
N LEU A 561 -42.75 5.74 -13.69
CA LEU A 561 -43.19 5.82 -12.29
C LEU A 561 -44.72 5.78 -12.15
N PRO A 562 -45.24 5.04 -11.18
CA PRO A 562 -46.64 5.14 -10.76
C PRO A 562 -46.98 6.56 -10.28
N ARG A 563 -48.20 7.03 -10.57
CA ARG A 563 -48.64 8.40 -10.23
C ARG A 563 -48.55 8.78 -8.73
N TRP A 564 -48.58 7.80 -7.86
CA TRP A 564 -48.50 8.01 -6.41
C TRP A 564 -47.07 8.16 -5.88
N VAL A 565 -46.05 7.86 -6.71
CA VAL A 565 -44.64 8.03 -6.33
C VAL A 565 -44.23 9.48 -6.58
N LYS A 566 -43.95 10.19 -5.50
CA LYS A 566 -43.35 11.52 -5.61
C LYS A 566 -41.89 11.41 -6.03
N HIS A 567 -41.43 12.33 -6.81
CA HIS A 567 -40.04 12.38 -7.22
C HIS A 567 -39.49 13.79 -7.21
N ARG A 568 -38.20 13.92 -6.90
CA ARG A 568 -37.48 15.20 -6.93
C ARG A 568 -36.05 14.98 -7.44
N ARG A 569 -35.67 15.83 -8.39
CA ARG A 569 -34.31 15.85 -8.90
C ARG A 569 -33.44 16.72 -8.01
N LEU A 570 -32.35 16.14 -7.47
CA LEU A 570 -31.30 16.82 -6.71
C LEU A 570 -29.96 16.54 -7.37
N GLY A 571 -29.35 17.58 -7.95
CA GLY A 571 -28.19 17.40 -8.81
C GLY A 571 -28.51 16.55 -10.04
N ARG A 572 -27.77 15.46 -10.24
CA ARG A 572 -27.97 14.54 -11.37
C ARG A 572 -28.81 13.32 -11.04
N TRP A 573 -29.26 13.15 -9.80
CA TRP A 573 -30.08 12.02 -9.37
C TRP A 573 -31.52 12.43 -9.13
N THR A 574 -32.43 11.52 -9.45
CA THR A 574 -33.84 11.63 -9.09
C THR A 574 -34.12 10.74 -7.89
N PHE A 575 -34.64 11.33 -6.84
CA PHE A 575 -35.04 10.66 -5.62
C PHE A 575 -36.53 10.38 -5.65
N LEU A 576 -36.93 9.17 -5.25
CA LEU A 576 -38.30 8.66 -5.26
C LEU A 576 -38.76 8.38 -3.83
N TYR A 577 -39.89 8.92 -3.46
CA TYR A 577 -40.44 8.85 -2.10
C TYR A 577 -41.97 8.91 -2.12
N VAL A 578 -42.62 8.82 -0.96
CA VAL A 578 -44.10 8.92 -0.79
C VAL A 578 -44.51 10.27 -0.27
#